data_587257b0761a3c58b6cab9f3d55fbe94
#
_entry.id   587257b0761a3c58b6cab9f3d55fbe94
#
_cell.length_a   1.000
_cell.length_b   1.000
_cell.length_c   1.000
_cell.angle_alpha   90.00
_cell.angle_beta   90.00
_cell.angle_gamma   90.00
#
_symmetry.space_group_name_H-M   'P 1'
#
loop_
_entity.id
_entity.type
_entity.pdbx_description
1 polymer ?
#
loop_
_entity_poly.entity_id
_entity_poly.type
_entity_poly.pdbx_seq_one_letter_code
_entity_poly.pdbx_strand_id
1 'polypeptide(L)'
;MKKLIIVFLGAFLLISCDLEKYRLVNDFDFLTKFEKSEGKETGTYEEVIEFYQELADAYENISLEEIGNTDSGEPLHLAIFSQNGKFNLDNLRKENGIILINNGIHPGESDGIDATMMLFRDLAGDSISTPKNTIIATIPIYNVGGALNRNSTTRTNQNGPEEYGFRGNARNYDLNRDFIKADTRNTRSFYEIFHKVQPDVFIDNHVSNGADYQYTLTHLFTQHNKLGGELGEYLNKKMMPAIEDSLRKKNWEITPYVNVFNQVPEEGFSQFLDTPRYSTGYTTLFNTLGMMMETHMLKPYKDRVYGTYEFMNSVINYTDADKESIKDLRDRARRKYLTDRWYPTNFKPDMENPSKRNFKGFEAETVTSEVTGGQRLKYDRDKPFTKEIDYYDNFIAEDRIEIPRAYIIPQGWWNVTELLELNNIVLEPLPQDTVILVESYRIKDFETSERAYEGHYMHKNTQVSSRIDSVQFRKGDLYVKTFQDGARYLLETLEPTAPDSFFNWNFFDPILQKKEGFSTYVFEDTAKTMLNQNPELKEEFEEKKRREPEFENNSYSQLRWLHQKSKHYEEAHLRYPVFRVPR
;
A
#
# COMPACT_ATOMS: atom_id res chain seq x y z
N MET A 1 -16.39 56.13 41.87
CA MET A 1 -15.08 55.51 42.07
C MET A 1 -15.07 53.98 42.04
N LYS A 2 -16.21 53.25 42.10
CA LYS A 2 -16.23 51.76 42.06
C LYS A 2 -16.30 51.10 40.66
N LYS A 3 -16.53 51.84 39.60
CA LYS A 3 -16.62 51.27 38.21
C LYS A 3 -15.31 51.32 37.44
N LEU A 4 -14.30 52.06 37.88
CA LEU A 4 -13.01 52.17 37.19
C LEU A 4 -12.01 51.06 37.57
N ILE A 5 -12.19 50.41 38.76
CA ILE A 5 -11.30 49.36 39.25
C ILE A 5 -11.54 48.02 38.56
N ILE A 6 -12.78 47.74 38.10
CA ILE A 6 -13.13 46.47 37.44
C ILE A 6 -12.57 46.36 36.00
N VAL A 7 -12.45 47.50 35.29
CA VAL A 7 -11.89 47.53 33.93
C VAL A 7 -10.37 47.30 33.94
N PHE A 8 -9.66 47.74 34.97
CA PHE A 8 -8.23 47.53 35.12
C PHE A 8 -7.86 46.10 35.51
N LEU A 9 -8.71 45.39 36.28
CA LEU A 9 -8.48 43.97 36.62
C LEU A 9 -8.72 43.03 35.43
N GLY A 10 -9.68 43.34 34.55
CA GLY A 10 -9.96 42.58 33.35
C GLY A 10 -8.86 42.68 32.26
N ALA A 11 -8.24 43.87 32.15
CA ALA A 11 -7.12 44.07 31.21
C ALA A 11 -5.83 43.38 31.68
N PHE A 12 -5.60 43.26 32.99
CA PHE A 12 -4.44 42.57 33.55
C PHE A 12 -4.54 41.04 33.41
N LEU A 13 -5.75 40.45 33.44
CA LEU A 13 -5.97 39.02 33.24
C LEU A 13 -5.80 38.59 31.78
N LEU A 14 -6.17 39.45 30.81
CA LEU A 14 -5.98 39.15 29.39
C LEU A 14 -4.51 39.24 28.97
N ILE A 15 -3.73 40.16 29.55
CA ILE A 15 -2.28 40.30 29.28
C ILE A 15 -1.50 39.15 29.92
N SER A 16 -1.98 38.59 31.06
CA SER A 16 -1.31 37.46 31.71
C SER A 16 -1.46 36.15 30.95
N CYS A 17 -2.61 35.89 30.31
CA CYS A 17 -2.79 34.68 29.50
C CYS A 17 -1.89 34.67 28.23
N ASP A 18 -1.72 35.83 27.56
CA ASP A 18 -0.84 35.90 26.41
C ASP A 18 0.66 35.79 26.79
N LEU A 19 1.03 36.31 27.95
CA LEU A 19 2.40 36.20 28.44
C LEU A 19 2.77 34.78 28.91
N GLU A 20 1.81 34.01 29.44
CA GLU A 20 2.03 32.59 29.78
C GLU A 20 2.18 31.74 28.52
N LYS A 21 1.40 32.00 27.47
CA LYS A 21 1.54 31.32 26.18
C LYS A 21 2.89 31.59 25.52
N TYR A 22 3.35 32.84 25.51
CA TYR A 22 4.67 33.22 25.02
C TYR A 22 5.84 32.67 25.84
N ARG A 23 5.65 32.44 27.16
CA ARG A 23 6.68 31.91 28.03
C ARG A 23 6.86 30.40 27.87
N LEU A 24 5.76 29.66 27.61
CA LEU A 24 5.79 28.22 27.40
C LEU A 24 6.44 27.84 26.05
N VAL A 25 6.21 28.59 24.98
CA VAL A 25 6.77 28.32 23.64
C VAL A 25 8.31 28.55 23.60
N ASN A 26 8.86 29.43 24.44
CA ASN A 26 10.30 29.70 24.49
C ASN A 26 11.10 28.72 25.38
N ASP A 27 10.43 27.83 26.14
CA ASP A 27 11.07 26.92 27.10
C ASP A 27 10.98 25.42 26.67
N PHE A 28 10.33 25.10 25.52
CA PHE A 28 10.25 23.71 25.03
C PHE A 28 11.61 23.23 24.51
N ASP A 29 12.08 22.10 25.02
CA ASP A 29 13.31 21.48 24.61
C ASP A 29 13.07 20.54 23.42
N PHE A 30 13.39 20.99 22.23
CA PHE A 30 13.23 20.23 20.97
C PHE A 30 14.22 19.06 20.80
N LEU A 31 14.96 18.66 21.82
CA LEU A 31 15.68 17.39 21.80
C LEU A 31 14.68 16.24 21.94
N THR A 32 14.74 15.31 21.02
CA THR A 32 13.89 14.10 21.05
C THR A 32 14.29 13.17 22.19
N LYS A 33 13.40 12.24 22.56
CA LYS A 33 13.74 11.21 23.56
C LYS A 33 14.91 10.34 23.11
N PHE A 34 14.98 10.06 21.79
CA PHE A 34 16.12 9.39 21.17
C PHE A 34 17.43 10.11 21.45
N GLU A 35 17.49 11.43 21.26
CA GLU A 35 18.68 12.23 21.53
C GLU A 35 19.02 12.28 23.02
N LYS A 36 18.04 12.52 23.89
CA LYS A 36 18.20 12.55 25.34
C LYS A 36 18.69 11.24 25.94
N SER A 37 18.31 10.11 25.34
CA SER A 37 18.73 8.77 25.75
C SER A 37 20.02 8.29 25.07
N GLU A 38 20.69 9.13 24.29
CA GLU A 38 21.88 8.78 23.50
C GLU A 38 21.62 7.64 22.50
N GLY A 39 20.39 7.55 21.97
CA GLY A 39 19.99 6.57 20.94
C GLY A 39 19.49 5.25 21.50
N LYS A 40 18.93 5.20 22.71
CA LYS A 40 18.42 3.97 23.34
C LYS A 40 16.90 3.89 23.35
N GLU A 41 16.21 5.02 23.45
CA GLU A 41 14.77 5.10 23.60
C GLU A 41 14.12 5.81 22.40
N THR A 42 12.84 5.55 22.18
CA THR A 42 11.97 6.27 21.24
C THR A 42 10.81 6.91 21.96
N GLY A 43 10.25 7.99 21.41
CA GLY A 43 9.09 8.69 21.96
C GLY A 43 7.83 7.80 22.07
N THR A 44 6.98 8.06 23.04
CA THR A 44 5.61 7.55 23.07
C THR A 44 4.76 8.28 22.03
N TYR A 45 3.54 7.79 21.76
CA TYR A 45 2.62 8.50 20.85
C TYR A 45 2.37 9.94 21.31
N GLU A 46 2.10 10.12 22.60
CA GLU A 46 1.82 11.43 23.18
C GLU A 46 3.04 12.37 23.07
N GLU A 47 4.24 11.89 23.41
CA GLU A 47 5.49 12.66 23.29
C GLU A 47 5.80 13.08 21.83
N VAL A 48 5.48 12.22 20.86
CA VAL A 48 5.67 12.51 19.43
C VAL A 48 4.68 13.58 18.96
N ILE A 49 3.39 13.47 19.32
CA ILE A 49 2.39 14.46 18.90
C ILE A 49 2.61 15.80 19.59
N GLU A 50 2.93 15.82 20.88
CA GLU A 50 3.31 17.03 21.61
C GLU A 50 4.50 17.73 20.95
N PHE A 51 5.53 16.99 20.55
CA PHE A 51 6.68 17.55 19.84
C PHE A 51 6.29 18.29 18.55
N TYR A 52 5.43 17.69 17.72
CA TYR A 52 4.98 18.33 16.49
C TYR A 52 4.04 19.53 16.77
N GLN A 53 3.24 19.47 17.82
CA GLN A 53 2.39 20.58 18.23
C GLN A 53 3.25 21.79 18.67
N GLU A 54 4.21 21.56 19.57
CA GLU A 54 5.13 22.60 20.03
C GLU A 54 5.98 23.16 18.86
N LEU A 55 6.35 22.29 17.92
CA LEU A 55 7.08 22.73 16.73
C LEU A 55 6.23 23.64 15.82
N ALA A 56 4.95 23.31 15.64
CA ALA A 56 4.01 24.11 14.86
C ALA A 56 3.66 25.45 15.58
N ASP A 57 3.62 25.45 16.91
CA ASP A 57 3.41 26.66 17.70
C ASP A 57 4.64 27.60 17.71
N ALA A 58 5.85 27.02 17.62
CA ALA A 58 7.11 27.77 17.64
C ALA A 58 7.54 28.31 16.26
N TYR A 59 7.17 27.65 15.17
CA TYR A 59 7.69 27.95 13.83
C TYR A 59 6.57 28.13 12.81
N GLU A 60 6.49 29.30 12.18
CA GLU A 60 5.46 29.64 11.17
C GLU A 60 5.54 28.78 9.88
N ASN A 61 6.66 28.08 9.65
CA ASN A 61 6.87 27.19 8.49
C ASN A 61 6.46 25.75 8.74
N ILE A 62 5.88 25.45 9.91
CA ILE A 62 5.31 24.15 10.28
C ILE A 62 3.80 24.29 10.52
N SER A 63 3.03 23.31 10.08
CA SER A 63 1.63 23.12 10.48
C SER A 63 1.40 21.69 10.93
N LEU A 64 0.45 21.50 11.86
CA LEU A 64 -0.05 20.19 12.28
C LEU A 64 -1.57 20.18 12.16
N GLU A 65 -2.11 19.12 11.55
CA GLU A 65 -3.56 18.92 11.39
C GLU A 65 -3.95 17.52 11.85
N GLU A 66 -5.12 17.40 12.49
CA GLU A 66 -5.78 16.12 12.73
C GLU A 66 -6.63 15.73 11.50
N ILE A 67 -6.47 14.51 11.00
CA ILE A 67 -7.22 14.02 9.82
C ILE A 67 -7.79 12.63 10.10
N GLY A 68 -9.12 12.55 10.05
CA GLY A 68 -9.85 11.30 10.25
C GLY A 68 -9.62 10.65 11.61
N ASN A 69 -10.04 9.40 11.74
CA ASN A 69 -9.89 8.61 12.96
C ASN A 69 -9.17 7.30 12.64
N THR A 70 -8.57 6.69 13.68
CA THR A 70 -8.01 5.35 13.62
C THR A 70 -8.90 4.35 14.38
N ASP A 71 -8.57 3.07 14.27
CA ASP A 71 -9.26 2.03 15.05
C ASP A 71 -9.02 2.10 16.56
N SER A 72 -8.03 2.90 17.01
CA SER A 72 -7.81 3.18 18.44
C SER A 72 -8.74 4.26 19.01
N GLY A 73 -9.41 5.02 18.14
CA GLY A 73 -10.22 6.18 18.51
C GLY A 73 -9.47 7.51 18.41
N GLU A 74 -8.13 7.48 18.40
CA GLU A 74 -7.28 8.65 18.20
C GLU A 74 -7.19 9.03 16.72
N PRO A 75 -7.04 10.33 16.37
CA PRO A 75 -6.89 10.78 15.00
C PRO A 75 -5.53 10.40 14.38
N LEU A 76 -5.44 10.42 13.05
CA LEU A 76 -4.16 10.58 12.35
C LEU A 76 -3.76 12.06 12.34
N HIS A 77 -2.47 12.31 12.36
CA HIS A 77 -1.91 13.65 12.25
C HIS A 77 -1.12 13.80 10.96
N LEU A 78 -1.22 14.97 10.35
CA LEU A 78 -0.45 15.40 9.21
C LEU A 78 0.35 16.65 9.59
N ALA A 79 1.67 16.52 9.69
CA ALA A 79 2.55 17.68 9.83
C ALA A 79 3.09 18.07 8.45
N ILE A 80 3.16 19.39 8.19
CA ILE A 80 3.64 19.94 6.91
C ILE A 80 4.70 20.98 7.18
N PHE A 81 5.85 20.83 6.51
CA PHE A 81 6.88 21.86 6.39
C PHE A 81 6.74 22.57 5.05
N SER A 82 6.70 23.89 5.10
CA SER A 82 6.70 24.77 3.94
C SER A 82 7.56 26.00 4.21
N GLN A 83 8.67 26.14 3.49
CA GLN A 83 9.67 27.21 3.74
C GLN A 83 9.07 28.62 3.86
N ASN A 84 7.97 28.89 3.18
CA ASN A 84 7.33 30.22 3.15
C ASN A 84 6.09 30.32 4.07
N GLY A 85 5.83 29.35 4.93
CA GLY A 85 4.70 29.34 5.84
C GLY A 85 3.32 29.26 5.17
N LYS A 86 3.25 28.75 3.94
CA LYS A 86 1.98 28.56 3.22
C LYS A 86 1.65 27.07 3.16
N PHE A 87 0.39 26.71 3.49
CA PHE A 87 -0.04 25.31 3.61
C PHE A 87 -1.22 24.93 2.71
N ASN A 88 -1.63 25.82 1.80
CA ASN A 88 -2.66 25.49 0.81
C ASN A 88 -2.04 24.59 -0.28
N LEU A 89 -2.16 23.28 -0.13
CA LEU A 89 -1.56 22.29 -1.00
C LEU A 89 -2.07 22.39 -2.46
N ASP A 90 -3.30 22.83 -2.70
CA ASP A 90 -3.84 22.99 -4.08
C ASP A 90 -3.12 24.07 -4.87
N ASN A 91 -2.62 25.08 -4.20
CA ASN A 91 -1.82 26.11 -4.83
C ASN A 91 -0.34 25.70 -4.88
N LEU A 92 0.18 25.11 -3.79
CA LEU A 92 1.60 24.76 -3.67
C LEU A 92 2.03 23.68 -4.67
N ARG A 93 1.19 22.68 -4.93
CA ARG A 93 1.50 21.59 -5.87
C ARG A 93 1.70 22.04 -7.31
N LYS A 94 1.27 23.25 -7.68
CA LYS A 94 1.46 23.78 -9.03
C LYS A 94 2.93 24.12 -9.30
N GLU A 95 3.64 24.57 -8.26
CA GLU A 95 5.00 25.11 -8.38
C GLU A 95 6.05 24.30 -7.62
N ASN A 96 5.62 23.46 -6.65
CA ASN A 96 6.51 22.70 -5.79
C ASN A 96 6.40 21.19 -6.04
N GLY A 97 7.50 20.48 -5.82
CA GLY A 97 7.47 19.05 -5.57
C GLY A 97 6.85 18.77 -4.20
N ILE A 98 6.16 17.64 -4.06
CA ILE A 98 5.53 17.27 -2.79
C ILE A 98 6.02 15.89 -2.37
N ILE A 99 6.53 15.80 -1.15
CA ILE A 99 6.94 14.54 -0.51
C ILE A 99 5.98 14.24 0.64
N LEU A 100 5.52 12.99 0.73
CA LEU A 100 4.82 12.46 1.90
C LEU A 100 5.69 11.40 2.56
N ILE A 101 6.05 11.60 3.81
CA ILE A 101 6.79 10.65 4.64
C ILE A 101 5.79 9.96 5.58
N ASN A 102 5.76 8.65 5.58
CA ASN A 102 4.91 7.85 6.44
C ASN A 102 5.78 7.09 7.44
N ASN A 103 5.43 7.16 8.71
CA ASN A 103 6.17 6.53 9.79
C ASN A 103 5.27 5.63 10.63
N GLY A 104 5.84 4.58 11.19
CA GLY A 104 5.18 3.77 12.19
C GLY A 104 3.96 3.00 11.69
N ILE A 105 3.97 2.50 10.44
CA ILE A 105 3.04 1.42 10.03
C ILE A 105 3.21 0.25 11.02
N HIS A 106 4.46 -0.04 11.36
CA HIS A 106 4.82 -0.94 12.43
C HIS A 106 5.54 -0.12 13.53
N PRO A 107 4.85 0.32 14.58
CA PRO A 107 5.46 1.25 15.55
C PRO A 107 6.65 0.68 16.36
N GLY A 108 6.87 -0.63 16.26
CA GLY A 108 8.10 -1.24 16.74
C GLY A 108 9.32 -0.96 15.85
N GLU A 109 9.11 -0.40 14.67
CA GLU A 109 10.11 0.07 13.70
C GLU A 109 10.20 1.59 13.80
N SER A 110 10.73 2.07 14.95
CA SER A 110 10.62 3.48 15.35
C SER A 110 11.62 4.40 14.63
N ASP A 111 12.51 3.86 13.82
CA ASP A 111 13.63 4.59 13.20
C ASP A 111 13.15 5.84 12.44
N GLY A 112 12.07 5.69 11.64
CA GLY A 112 11.46 6.78 10.90
C GLY A 112 10.80 7.82 11.79
N ILE A 113 10.19 7.41 12.91
CA ILE A 113 9.52 8.31 13.85
C ILE A 113 10.54 9.33 14.40
N ASP A 114 11.62 8.83 15.02
CA ASP A 114 12.63 9.68 15.62
C ASP A 114 13.44 10.47 14.59
N ALA A 115 13.78 9.84 13.44
CA ALA A 115 14.49 10.52 12.35
C ALA A 115 13.66 11.66 11.77
N THR A 116 12.35 11.51 11.62
CA THR A 116 11.49 12.54 11.05
C THR A 116 11.25 13.70 12.02
N MET A 117 11.15 13.42 13.34
CA MET A 117 11.09 14.47 14.37
C MET A 117 12.33 15.37 14.29
N MET A 118 13.54 14.80 14.27
CA MET A 118 14.79 15.56 14.12
C MET A 118 14.81 16.34 12.80
N LEU A 119 14.41 15.71 11.69
CA LEU A 119 14.39 16.33 10.36
C LEU A 119 13.46 17.55 10.34
N PHE A 120 12.24 17.45 10.88
CA PHE A 120 11.31 18.58 10.92
C PHE A 120 11.79 19.73 11.81
N ARG A 121 12.39 19.42 12.96
CA ARG A 121 13.05 20.44 13.80
C ARG A 121 14.17 21.16 13.04
N ASP A 122 15.04 20.40 12.38
CA ASP A 122 16.21 20.95 11.71
C ASP A 122 15.82 21.77 10.47
N LEU A 123 14.75 21.38 9.76
CA LEU A 123 14.13 22.15 8.69
C LEU A 123 13.46 23.44 9.22
N ALA A 124 12.71 23.33 10.32
CA ALA A 124 12.00 24.46 10.91
C ALA A 124 12.96 25.55 11.39
N GLY A 125 14.06 25.15 12.03
CA GLY A 125 15.08 26.03 12.59
C GLY A 125 16.20 26.41 11.60
N ASP A 126 16.12 26.10 10.31
CA ASP A 126 17.16 26.33 9.30
C ASP A 126 18.54 25.77 9.70
N SER A 127 18.59 24.71 10.49
CA SER A 127 19.84 24.06 10.92
C SER A 127 20.48 23.25 9.79
N ILE A 128 19.71 22.91 8.77
CA ILE A 128 20.14 22.25 7.54
C ILE A 128 19.68 23.07 6.33
N SER A 129 20.21 22.76 5.15
CA SER A 129 19.75 23.39 3.91
C SER A 129 18.28 23.07 3.66
N THR A 130 17.41 24.08 3.72
CA THR A 130 15.98 23.92 3.49
C THR A 130 15.67 23.86 1.99
N PRO A 131 14.77 22.97 1.55
CA PRO A 131 14.32 22.88 0.17
C PRO A 131 13.53 24.14 -0.22
N LYS A 132 13.82 24.68 -1.40
CA LYS A 132 13.19 25.92 -1.89
C LYS A 132 11.92 25.67 -2.68
N ASN A 133 11.82 24.49 -3.26
CA ASN A 133 10.79 24.14 -4.22
C ASN A 133 10.09 22.82 -3.86
N THR A 134 10.19 22.40 -2.60
CA THR A 134 9.60 21.14 -2.16
C THR A 134 8.88 21.33 -0.84
N ILE A 135 7.64 20.89 -0.78
CA ILE A 135 6.83 20.79 0.43
C ILE A 135 7.02 19.40 1.00
N ILE A 136 7.23 19.31 2.30
CA ILE A 136 7.39 18.03 2.99
C ILE A 136 6.22 17.84 3.94
N ALA A 137 5.48 16.78 3.71
CA ALA A 137 4.39 16.34 4.60
C ALA A 137 4.81 15.05 5.30
N THR A 138 4.37 14.85 6.54
CA THR A 138 4.60 13.59 7.25
C THR A 138 3.38 13.17 8.05
N ILE A 139 3.15 11.86 8.08
CA ILE A 139 2.31 11.19 9.08
C ILE A 139 3.28 10.77 10.19
N PRO A 140 3.27 11.42 11.36
CA PRO A 140 4.21 11.14 12.45
C PRO A 140 4.15 9.69 12.93
N ILE A 141 2.94 9.14 13.12
CA ILE A 141 2.68 7.75 13.48
C ILE A 141 1.38 7.30 12.79
N TYR A 142 1.49 6.36 11.86
CA TYR A 142 0.33 5.84 11.13
C TYR A 142 -0.47 4.83 11.93
N ASN A 143 0.20 3.87 12.59
CA ASN A 143 -0.44 2.86 13.45
C ASN A 143 -0.52 3.32 14.89
N VAL A 144 -1.44 4.23 15.18
CA VAL A 144 -1.61 4.78 16.53
C VAL A 144 -1.92 3.68 17.56
N GLY A 145 -2.82 2.75 17.24
CA GLY A 145 -3.16 1.65 18.15
C GLY A 145 -2.00 0.73 18.49
N GLY A 146 -1.12 0.48 17.54
CA GLY A 146 0.13 -0.24 17.75
C GLY A 146 1.14 0.57 18.56
N ALA A 147 1.20 1.89 18.35
CA ALA A 147 2.08 2.79 19.13
C ALA A 147 1.68 2.88 20.60
N LEU A 148 0.38 2.87 20.88
CA LEU A 148 -0.15 2.83 22.25
C LEU A 148 0.07 1.49 22.97
N ASN A 149 0.29 0.40 22.19
CA ASN A 149 0.54 -0.94 22.73
C ASN A 149 2.05 -1.21 22.83
N ARG A 150 2.73 -0.48 23.72
CA ARG A 150 4.19 -0.56 23.92
C ARG A 150 4.61 -1.82 24.67
N ASN A 151 5.78 -2.32 24.29
CA ASN A 151 6.43 -3.45 24.94
C ASN A 151 7.94 -3.47 24.62
N SER A 152 8.68 -4.38 25.28
CA SER A 152 10.12 -4.59 25.08
C SER A 152 10.47 -6.02 24.61
N THR A 153 9.49 -6.83 24.19
CA THR A 153 9.68 -8.28 24.07
C THR A 153 9.29 -8.87 22.69
N THR A 154 8.39 -8.24 21.95
CA THR A 154 7.83 -8.82 20.72
C THR A 154 8.79 -8.82 19.53
N ARG A 155 9.84 -8.01 19.54
CA ARG A 155 10.86 -7.95 18.50
C ARG A 155 12.17 -8.58 18.95
N THR A 156 12.14 -9.88 19.14
CA THR A 156 13.24 -10.68 19.72
C THR A 156 14.59 -10.45 19.05
N ASN A 157 14.64 -10.20 17.75
CA ASN A 157 15.88 -10.08 16.99
C ASN A 157 16.33 -8.62 16.75
N GLN A 158 15.50 -7.62 17.12
CA GLN A 158 15.78 -6.22 16.85
C GLN A 158 16.68 -5.61 17.94
N ASN A 159 17.76 -4.96 17.50
CA ASN A 159 18.70 -4.29 18.38
C ASN A 159 18.21 -2.85 18.72
N GLY A 160 17.35 -2.75 19.72
CA GLY A 160 16.74 -1.50 20.17
C GLY A 160 15.59 -0.99 19.29
N PRO A 161 14.90 0.05 19.77
CA PRO A 161 15.03 0.72 21.07
C PRO A 161 14.63 -0.18 22.25
N GLU A 162 14.77 0.31 23.49
CA GLU A 162 14.47 -0.44 24.71
C GLU A 162 12.99 -0.81 24.84
N GLU A 163 12.11 0.13 24.50
CA GLU A 163 10.66 -0.06 24.40
C GLU A 163 10.15 0.48 23.06
N TYR A 164 9.15 -0.18 22.52
CA TYR A 164 8.61 0.12 21.20
C TYR A 164 7.14 -0.31 21.07
N GLY A 165 6.46 0.16 20.04
CA GLY A 165 5.08 -0.22 19.75
C GLY A 165 4.94 -1.62 19.14
N PHE A 166 3.69 -2.05 18.99
CA PHE A 166 3.32 -3.35 18.44
C PHE A 166 3.02 -3.28 16.93
N ARG A 167 3.24 -4.37 16.20
CA ARG A 167 3.05 -4.44 14.75
C ARG A 167 1.59 -4.27 14.33
N GLY A 168 0.67 -5.02 14.97
CA GLY A 168 -0.75 -4.95 14.69
C GLY A 168 -1.38 -3.64 15.20
N ASN A 169 -2.41 -3.16 14.51
CA ASN A 169 -3.19 -2.02 14.99
C ASN A 169 -4.11 -2.42 16.17
N ALA A 170 -5.00 -1.52 16.62
CA ALA A 170 -5.93 -1.77 17.70
C ALA A 170 -6.88 -2.97 17.46
N ARG A 171 -7.04 -3.40 16.21
CA ARG A 171 -7.82 -4.58 15.79
C ARG A 171 -6.94 -5.76 15.35
N ASN A 172 -5.62 -5.67 15.58
CA ASN A 172 -4.62 -6.67 15.20
C ASN A 172 -4.45 -6.87 13.67
N TYR A 173 -4.74 -5.85 12.86
CA TYR A 173 -4.39 -5.83 11.44
C TYR A 173 -2.97 -5.34 11.22
N ASP A 174 -2.26 -5.93 10.26
CA ASP A 174 -1.05 -5.36 9.66
C ASP A 174 -1.45 -4.29 8.65
N LEU A 175 -1.26 -3.01 8.99
CA LEU A 175 -1.66 -1.91 8.13
C LEU A 175 -0.91 -1.87 6.80
N ASN A 176 0.28 -2.49 6.71
CA ASN A 176 0.99 -2.66 5.45
C ASN A 176 0.46 -3.85 4.60
N ARG A 177 -0.78 -4.27 4.86
CA ARG A 177 -1.56 -5.24 4.08
C ARG A 177 -2.97 -4.73 3.78
N ASP A 178 -3.28 -3.51 4.21
CA ASP A 178 -4.64 -2.96 4.20
C ASP A 178 -4.90 -1.90 3.12
N PHE A 179 -3.86 -1.49 2.36
CA PHE A 179 -3.95 -0.36 1.42
C PHE A 179 -4.92 -0.53 0.23
N ILE A 180 -5.48 -1.71 0.00
CA ILE A 180 -6.54 -1.91 -1.02
C ILE A 180 -7.88 -2.24 -0.37
N LYS A 181 -7.90 -3.16 0.59
CA LYS A 181 -9.16 -3.60 1.19
C LYS A 181 -9.76 -2.59 2.15
N ALA A 182 -8.93 -1.72 2.75
CA ALA A 182 -9.32 -0.61 3.63
C ALA A 182 -10.33 -1.00 4.72
N ASP A 183 -10.07 -2.12 5.38
CA ASP A 183 -10.90 -2.65 6.47
C ASP A 183 -10.77 -1.83 7.75
N THR A 184 -9.68 -1.07 7.86
CA THR A 184 -9.36 -0.26 9.02
C THR A 184 -9.70 1.22 8.81
N ARG A 185 -10.02 1.91 9.89
CA ARG A 185 -10.17 3.37 9.86
C ARG A 185 -8.86 4.06 9.53
N ASN A 186 -7.73 3.48 9.95
CA ASN A 186 -6.40 4.00 9.62
C ASN A 186 -6.22 4.17 8.12
N THR A 187 -6.51 3.15 7.33
CA THR A 187 -6.36 3.20 5.86
C THR A 187 -7.31 4.19 5.22
N ARG A 188 -8.55 4.29 5.70
CA ARG A 188 -9.53 5.29 5.21
C ARG A 188 -9.05 6.71 5.47
N SER A 189 -8.52 6.99 6.67
CA SER A 189 -7.91 8.29 6.99
C SER A 189 -6.62 8.54 6.21
N PHE A 190 -5.83 7.50 5.93
CA PHE A 190 -4.67 7.62 5.04
C PHE A 190 -5.07 8.02 3.62
N TYR A 191 -6.17 7.49 3.08
CA TYR A 191 -6.67 7.90 1.77
C TYR A 191 -6.99 9.40 1.75
N GLU A 192 -7.64 9.92 2.80
CA GLU A 192 -7.92 11.36 2.93
C GLU A 192 -6.63 12.17 2.91
N ILE A 193 -5.62 11.78 3.69
CA ILE A 193 -4.30 12.43 3.70
C ILE A 193 -3.64 12.32 2.32
N PHE A 194 -3.57 11.13 1.74
CA PHE A 194 -2.89 10.90 0.47
C PHE A 194 -3.49 11.71 -0.67
N HIS A 195 -4.80 11.76 -0.77
CA HIS A 195 -5.51 12.53 -1.80
C HIS A 195 -5.53 14.03 -1.52
N LYS A 196 -5.41 14.47 -0.27
CA LYS A 196 -5.17 15.87 0.09
C LYS A 196 -3.76 16.30 -0.29
N VAL A 197 -2.76 15.49 0.01
CA VAL A 197 -1.35 15.79 -0.25
C VAL A 197 -1.01 15.60 -1.74
N GLN A 198 -1.48 14.55 -2.38
CA GLN A 198 -1.14 14.13 -3.76
C GLN A 198 0.38 14.11 -4.02
N PRO A 199 1.14 13.32 -3.28
CA PRO A 199 2.59 13.39 -3.27
C PRO A 199 3.20 12.98 -4.62
N ASP A 200 4.28 13.67 -5.00
CA ASP A 200 5.13 13.27 -6.12
C ASP A 200 6.05 12.11 -5.73
N VAL A 201 6.50 12.14 -4.48
CA VAL A 201 7.36 11.14 -3.86
C VAL A 201 6.74 10.70 -2.54
N PHE A 202 6.75 9.40 -2.30
CA PHE A 202 6.27 8.79 -1.06
C PHE A 202 7.42 8.01 -0.41
N ILE A 203 7.69 8.28 0.86
CA ILE A 203 8.67 7.57 1.67
C ILE A 203 7.93 6.82 2.78
N ASP A 204 8.21 5.53 2.94
CA ASP A 204 7.70 4.71 4.02
C ASP A 204 8.87 4.11 4.82
N ASN A 205 8.94 4.38 6.11
CA ASN A 205 10.08 4.00 6.94
C ASN A 205 9.81 2.72 7.73
N HIS A 206 10.71 1.73 7.54
CA HIS A 206 10.61 0.38 8.08
C HIS A 206 11.93 -0.15 8.65
N VAL A 207 11.87 -1.35 9.24
CA VAL A 207 13.03 -2.13 9.70
C VAL A 207 12.95 -3.54 9.15
N SER A 208 13.94 -3.93 8.36
CA SER A 208 14.01 -5.23 7.71
C SER A 208 14.42 -6.38 8.63
N ASN A 209 14.00 -7.59 8.25
CA ASN A 209 14.43 -8.86 8.79
C ASN A 209 15.15 -9.65 7.69
N GLY A 210 15.75 -10.80 8.00
CA GLY A 210 16.29 -11.74 7.03
C GLY A 210 17.77 -12.05 7.22
N ALA A 211 18.53 -12.13 6.11
CA ALA A 211 19.95 -12.45 6.13
C ALA A 211 20.78 -11.39 6.88
N ASP A 212 21.97 -11.80 7.40
CA ASP A 212 22.93 -10.85 8.00
C ASP A 212 23.91 -10.35 6.93
N TYR A 213 24.19 -9.04 6.95
CA TYR A 213 25.07 -8.35 6.01
C TYR A 213 25.67 -7.07 6.63
N GLN A 214 26.58 -6.41 5.91
CA GLN A 214 27.33 -5.27 6.47
C GLN A 214 26.54 -3.95 6.47
N TYR A 215 25.55 -3.80 5.61
CA TYR A 215 24.77 -2.57 5.48
C TYR A 215 23.86 -2.31 6.69
N THR A 216 23.76 -1.05 7.12
CA THR A 216 22.72 -0.60 8.05
C THR A 216 21.43 -0.28 7.29
N LEU A 217 21.57 0.23 6.08
CA LEU A 217 20.47 0.73 5.26
C LEU A 217 20.20 -0.20 4.08
N THR A 218 18.94 -0.53 3.87
CA THR A 218 18.46 -1.10 2.61
C THR A 218 17.24 -0.31 2.12
N HIS A 219 16.96 -0.37 0.84
CA HIS A 219 15.83 0.31 0.24
C HIS A 219 14.99 -0.61 -0.65
N LEU A 220 13.71 -0.34 -0.70
CA LEU A 220 12.79 -0.89 -1.69
C LEU A 220 12.13 0.26 -2.44
N PHE A 221 12.64 0.60 -3.62
CA PHE A 221 11.93 1.51 -4.51
C PHE A 221 10.79 0.73 -5.21
N THR A 222 9.69 1.41 -5.50
CA THR A 222 8.61 0.82 -6.32
C THR A 222 9.20 0.07 -7.51
N GLN A 223 8.69 -1.13 -7.77
CA GLN A 223 9.18 -1.96 -8.86
C GLN A 223 9.01 -1.22 -10.20
N HIS A 224 10.12 -0.91 -10.85
CA HIS A 224 10.18 0.04 -11.96
C HIS A 224 9.43 -0.43 -13.23
N ASN A 225 9.39 -1.74 -13.52
CA ASN A 225 8.63 -2.26 -14.66
C ASN A 225 7.12 -2.20 -14.38
N LYS A 226 6.70 -2.37 -13.12
CA LYS A 226 5.31 -2.18 -12.69
C LYS A 226 4.92 -0.70 -12.73
N LEU A 227 5.77 0.21 -12.25
CA LEU A 227 5.56 1.65 -12.41
C LEU A 227 5.45 2.02 -13.89
N GLY A 228 6.35 1.45 -14.70
CA GLY A 228 6.27 1.40 -16.16
C GLY A 228 6.66 2.69 -16.89
N GLY A 229 6.94 2.56 -18.17
CA GLY A 229 7.26 3.68 -19.06
C GLY A 229 8.46 4.51 -18.62
N GLU A 230 8.49 5.76 -19.04
CA GLU A 230 9.58 6.68 -18.75
C GLU A 230 9.71 7.00 -17.25
N LEU A 231 8.61 6.96 -16.49
CA LEU A 231 8.62 7.18 -15.05
C LEU A 231 9.35 6.04 -14.32
N GLY A 232 9.09 4.78 -14.70
CA GLY A 232 9.80 3.63 -14.16
C GLY A 232 11.29 3.63 -14.53
N GLU A 233 11.61 3.98 -15.77
CA GLU A 233 13.01 4.13 -16.21
C GLU A 233 13.75 5.25 -15.46
N TYR A 234 13.09 6.37 -15.24
CA TYR A 234 13.65 7.48 -14.47
C TYR A 234 13.97 7.04 -13.03
N LEU A 235 13.02 6.38 -12.37
CA LEU A 235 13.22 5.86 -11.01
C LEU A 235 14.46 4.96 -10.94
N ASN A 236 14.53 3.96 -11.83
CA ASN A 236 15.58 2.94 -11.81
C ASN A 236 16.95 3.46 -12.27
N LYS A 237 16.99 4.29 -13.34
CA LYS A 237 18.26 4.70 -13.98
C LYS A 237 18.81 6.03 -13.52
N LYS A 238 17.98 6.88 -12.85
CA LYS A 238 18.40 8.21 -12.42
C LYS A 238 18.23 8.44 -10.92
N MET A 239 17.00 8.38 -10.42
CA MET A 239 16.68 8.75 -9.05
C MET A 239 17.33 7.81 -8.03
N MET A 240 17.11 6.50 -8.16
CA MET A 240 17.68 5.51 -7.24
C MET A 240 19.22 5.57 -7.19
N PRO A 241 19.97 5.53 -8.33
CA PRO A 241 21.42 5.62 -8.29
C PRO A 241 21.95 6.95 -7.71
N ALA A 242 21.25 8.06 -7.94
CA ALA A 242 21.64 9.36 -7.39
C ALA A 242 21.48 9.42 -5.87
N ILE A 243 20.41 8.83 -5.32
CA ILE A 243 20.18 8.72 -3.88
C ILE A 243 21.24 7.79 -3.24
N GLU A 244 21.49 6.60 -3.83
CA GLU A 244 22.55 5.68 -3.37
C GLU A 244 23.92 6.38 -3.34
N ASP A 245 24.25 7.17 -4.38
CA ASP A 245 25.51 7.92 -4.46
C ASP A 245 25.59 9.07 -3.44
N SER A 246 24.49 9.78 -3.21
CA SER A 246 24.38 10.81 -2.18
C SER A 246 24.67 10.26 -0.79
N LEU A 247 24.09 9.12 -0.46
CA LEU A 247 24.33 8.44 0.82
C LEU A 247 25.77 7.94 0.96
N ARG A 248 26.32 7.34 -0.09
CA ARG A 248 27.72 6.87 -0.10
C ARG A 248 28.71 8.00 0.18
N LYS A 249 28.48 9.21 -0.39
CA LYS A 249 29.29 10.40 -0.13
C LYS A 249 29.24 10.87 1.33
N LYS A 250 28.20 10.49 2.04
CA LYS A 250 28.00 10.76 3.48
C LYS A 250 28.45 9.59 4.36
N ASN A 251 29.15 8.59 3.79
CA ASN A 251 29.57 7.33 4.43
C ASN A 251 28.42 6.41 4.88
N TRP A 252 27.25 6.56 4.28
CA TRP A 252 26.13 5.64 4.44
C TRP A 252 26.04 4.74 3.21
N GLU A 253 26.52 3.50 3.35
CA GLU A 253 26.35 2.51 2.30
C GLU A 253 24.93 1.92 2.37
N ILE A 254 24.32 1.76 1.21
CA ILE A 254 22.94 1.25 1.07
C ILE A 254 22.90 0.22 -0.06
N THR A 255 22.00 -0.76 0.05
CA THR A 255 21.74 -1.78 -0.95
C THR A 255 20.23 -1.98 -1.11
N PRO A 256 19.74 -2.56 -2.22
CA PRO A 256 18.35 -3.01 -2.28
C PRO A 256 17.98 -3.94 -1.13
N TYR A 257 16.72 -3.94 -0.72
CA TYR A 257 16.20 -4.83 0.30
C TYR A 257 16.52 -6.29 0.00
N VAL A 258 17.22 -6.92 0.96
CA VAL A 258 17.71 -8.28 0.82
C VAL A 258 16.61 -9.27 1.17
N ASN A 259 15.79 -9.60 0.17
CA ASN A 259 14.64 -10.51 0.31
C ASN A 259 15.09 -11.97 0.39
N VAL A 260 15.92 -12.30 1.40
CA VAL A 260 16.51 -13.62 1.60
C VAL A 260 16.30 -14.09 3.04
N PHE A 261 15.71 -15.27 3.20
CA PHE A 261 15.42 -15.87 4.49
C PHE A 261 15.95 -17.30 4.54
N ASN A 262 16.76 -17.62 5.56
CA ASN A 262 17.39 -18.94 5.74
C ASN A 262 18.23 -19.42 4.55
N GLN A 263 18.75 -18.52 3.76
CA GLN A 263 19.64 -18.73 2.63
C GLN A 263 20.73 -17.64 2.63
N VAL A 264 21.74 -17.80 1.81
CA VAL A 264 22.82 -16.82 1.69
C VAL A 264 22.56 -15.87 0.52
N PRO A 265 22.74 -14.54 0.70
CA PRO A 265 22.49 -13.56 -0.36
C PRO A 265 23.43 -13.69 -1.56
N GLU A 266 24.59 -14.29 -1.41
CA GLU A 266 25.59 -14.46 -2.48
C GLU A 266 25.14 -15.38 -3.63
N GLU A 267 24.08 -16.16 -3.44
CA GLU A 267 23.43 -16.94 -4.51
C GLU A 267 22.54 -16.07 -5.40
N GLY A 268 22.41 -14.78 -5.07
CA GLY A 268 21.51 -13.84 -5.75
C GLY A 268 20.13 -13.79 -5.13
N PHE A 269 19.41 -12.68 -5.38
CA PHE A 269 18.02 -12.51 -4.90
C PHE A 269 17.23 -11.59 -5.80
N SER A 270 15.91 -11.71 -5.77
CA SER A 270 14.99 -10.84 -6.51
C SER A 270 14.53 -9.67 -5.66
N GLN A 271 14.23 -8.55 -6.34
CA GLN A 271 13.49 -7.45 -5.74
C GLN A 271 12.15 -7.97 -5.20
N PHE A 272 11.72 -7.48 -4.07
CA PHE A 272 10.37 -7.72 -3.59
C PHE A 272 9.37 -6.97 -4.50
N LEU A 273 8.30 -7.65 -4.91
CA LEU A 273 7.21 -7.02 -5.68
C LEU A 273 6.18 -6.45 -4.71
N ASP A 274 6.14 -5.14 -4.62
CA ASP A 274 5.13 -4.40 -3.86
C ASP A 274 3.78 -4.38 -4.61
N THR A 275 2.93 -5.36 -4.33
CA THR A 275 1.56 -5.37 -4.85
C THR A 275 0.71 -4.28 -4.19
N PRO A 276 -0.47 -3.93 -4.72
CA PRO A 276 -1.27 -2.81 -4.21
C PRO A 276 -1.67 -2.86 -2.73
N ARG A 277 -1.66 -4.03 -2.08
CA ARG A 277 -1.92 -4.15 -0.64
C ARG A 277 -0.87 -3.47 0.25
N TYR A 278 0.33 -3.26 -0.29
CA TYR A 278 1.45 -2.57 0.38
C TYR A 278 1.40 -1.07 0.10
N SER A 279 2.00 -0.27 0.98
CA SER A 279 2.01 1.19 0.88
C SER A 279 2.57 1.72 -0.45
N THR A 280 3.76 1.28 -0.84
CA THR A 280 4.41 1.69 -2.10
C THR A 280 3.70 1.12 -3.33
N GLY A 281 3.12 -0.08 -3.21
CA GLY A 281 2.30 -0.67 -4.26
C GLY A 281 1.01 0.11 -4.51
N TYR A 282 0.35 0.57 -3.45
CA TYR A 282 -0.83 1.45 -3.54
C TYR A 282 -0.48 2.80 -4.17
N THR A 283 0.57 3.48 -3.68
CA THR A 283 0.93 4.80 -4.20
C THR A 283 1.34 4.77 -5.68
N THR A 284 1.86 3.63 -6.15
CA THR A 284 2.12 3.37 -7.57
C THR A 284 0.88 3.48 -8.44
N LEU A 285 -0.32 3.16 -7.92
CA LEU A 285 -1.58 3.27 -8.65
C LEU A 285 -1.94 4.71 -9.02
N PHE A 286 -1.33 5.68 -8.34
CA PHE A 286 -1.46 7.11 -8.60
C PHE A 286 -0.19 7.71 -9.23
N ASN A 287 0.68 6.86 -9.79
CA ASN A 287 1.96 7.24 -10.41
C ASN A 287 2.88 8.06 -9.48
N THR A 288 2.83 7.79 -8.19
CA THR A 288 3.73 8.35 -7.19
C THR A 288 5.02 7.52 -7.14
N LEU A 289 6.17 8.18 -7.06
CA LEU A 289 7.46 7.54 -6.88
C LEU A 289 7.58 7.05 -5.44
N GLY A 290 7.31 5.75 -5.21
CA GLY A 290 7.33 5.13 -3.90
C GLY A 290 8.72 4.62 -3.53
N MET A 291 9.10 4.79 -2.28
CA MET A 291 10.31 4.22 -1.74
C MET A 291 10.14 3.85 -0.28
N MET A 292 10.57 2.66 0.06
CA MET A 292 10.57 2.13 1.40
C MET A 292 12.01 2.10 1.91
N MET A 293 12.26 2.78 3.02
CA MET A 293 13.52 2.67 3.74
C MET A 293 13.41 1.50 4.69
N GLU A 294 14.32 0.54 4.57
CA GLU A 294 14.35 -0.69 5.36
C GLU A 294 15.70 -0.79 6.08
N THR A 295 15.76 -0.31 7.33
CA THR A 295 16.99 -0.45 8.13
C THR A 295 17.13 -1.88 8.65
N HIS A 296 18.35 -2.37 8.84
CA HIS A 296 18.57 -3.74 9.26
C HIS A 296 18.43 -3.89 10.79
N MET A 297 17.50 -4.76 11.23
CA MET A 297 17.17 -4.94 12.65
C MET A 297 18.35 -5.31 13.56
N LEU A 298 19.38 -5.97 13.04
CA LEU A 298 20.56 -6.39 13.81
C LEU A 298 21.57 -5.26 14.04
N LYS A 299 21.40 -4.09 13.38
CA LYS A 299 22.27 -2.93 13.55
C LYS A 299 21.81 -2.08 14.74
N PRO A 300 22.75 -1.33 15.39
CA PRO A 300 22.41 -0.46 16.50
C PRO A 300 21.29 0.52 16.14
N TYR A 301 20.33 0.71 17.04
CA TYR A 301 19.20 1.63 16.84
C TYR A 301 19.67 3.04 16.46
N LYS A 302 20.69 3.54 17.14
CA LYS A 302 21.28 4.85 16.87
C LYS A 302 21.72 5.02 15.42
N ASP A 303 22.39 4.01 14.85
CA ASP A 303 22.88 4.06 13.48
C ASP A 303 21.71 3.98 12.48
N ARG A 304 20.68 3.20 12.80
CA ARG A 304 19.49 3.07 11.97
C ARG A 304 18.72 4.39 11.88
N VAL A 305 18.51 5.08 12.99
CA VAL A 305 17.83 6.39 13.04
C VAL A 305 18.60 7.46 12.24
N TYR A 306 19.91 7.59 12.45
CA TYR A 306 20.71 8.57 11.70
C TYR A 306 20.79 8.23 10.22
N GLY A 307 20.88 6.95 9.87
CA GLY A 307 20.85 6.51 8.47
C GLY A 307 19.52 6.84 7.79
N THR A 308 18.39 6.65 8.46
CA THR A 308 17.06 7.01 7.98
C THR A 308 16.92 8.53 7.78
N TYR A 309 17.44 9.32 8.72
CA TYR A 309 17.51 10.78 8.58
C TYR A 309 18.26 11.19 7.32
N GLU A 310 19.46 10.65 7.09
CA GLU A 310 20.27 10.97 5.93
C GLU A 310 19.66 10.48 4.60
N PHE A 311 18.94 9.37 4.62
CA PHE A 311 18.18 8.90 3.47
C PHE A 311 17.08 9.89 3.11
N MET A 312 16.23 10.28 4.07
CA MET A 312 15.16 11.27 3.84
C MET A 312 15.72 12.61 3.32
N ASN A 313 16.79 13.10 3.95
CA ASN A 313 17.45 14.33 3.51
C ASN A 313 17.99 14.21 2.07
N SER A 314 18.54 13.06 1.69
CA SER A 314 19.02 12.81 0.31
C SER A 314 17.87 12.79 -0.70
N VAL A 315 16.73 12.19 -0.35
CA VAL A 315 15.52 12.17 -1.19
C VAL A 315 14.93 13.59 -1.34
N ILE A 316 14.87 14.36 -0.26
CA ILE A 316 14.39 15.75 -0.27
C ILE A 316 15.24 16.61 -1.20
N ASN A 317 16.57 16.57 -1.03
CA ASN A 317 17.49 17.35 -1.86
C ASN A 317 17.41 16.95 -3.35
N TYR A 318 17.27 15.65 -3.64
CA TYR A 318 17.09 15.17 -5.01
C TYR A 318 15.78 15.68 -5.62
N THR A 319 14.69 15.56 -4.87
CA THR A 319 13.36 16.00 -5.32
C THR A 319 13.32 17.51 -5.56
N ASP A 320 13.93 18.31 -4.67
CA ASP A 320 14.01 19.76 -4.81
C ASP A 320 14.79 20.18 -6.07
N ALA A 321 15.85 19.45 -6.39
CA ALA A 321 16.69 19.71 -7.55
C ALA A 321 16.03 19.29 -8.89
N ASP A 322 15.24 18.23 -8.93
CA ASP A 322 14.70 17.65 -10.19
C ASP A 322 13.16 17.56 -10.23
N LYS A 323 12.48 18.41 -9.45
CA LYS A 323 11.00 18.43 -9.34
C LYS A 323 10.30 18.55 -10.69
N GLU A 324 10.83 19.33 -11.62
CA GLU A 324 10.20 19.56 -12.93
C GLU A 324 10.17 18.27 -13.76
N SER A 325 11.28 17.52 -13.76
CA SER A 325 11.33 16.22 -14.43
C SER A 325 10.35 15.22 -13.79
N ILE A 326 10.28 15.18 -12.46
CA ILE A 326 9.38 14.29 -11.73
C ILE A 326 7.93 14.60 -12.10
N LYS A 327 7.52 15.87 -12.06
CA LYS A 327 6.14 16.28 -12.37
C LYS A 327 5.75 15.98 -13.82
N ASP A 328 6.62 16.34 -14.78
CA ASP A 328 6.39 16.07 -16.21
C ASP A 328 6.25 14.56 -16.49
N LEU A 329 7.12 13.75 -15.91
CA LEU A 329 7.08 12.29 -16.06
C LEU A 329 5.81 11.68 -15.46
N ARG A 330 5.38 12.16 -14.29
CA ARG A 330 4.12 11.71 -13.67
C ARG A 330 2.91 12.09 -14.51
N ASP A 331 2.89 13.30 -15.05
CA ASP A 331 1.80 13.76 -15.93
C ASP A 331 1.73 12.94 -17.23
N ARG A 332 2.89 12.59 -17.80
CA ARG A 332 2.94 11.68 -18.96
C ARG A 332 2.48 10.28 -18.60
N ALA A 333 2.88 9.76 -17.44
CA ALA A 333 2.44 8.46 -16.95
C ALA A 333 0.91 8.38 -16.76
N ARG A 334 0.27 9.44 -16.22
CA ARG A 334 -1.20 9.52 -16.10
C ARG A 334 -1.88 9.47 -17.47
N ARG A 335 -1.35 10.19 -18.47
CA ARG A 335 -1.93 10.24 -19.82
C ARG A 335 -1.72 8.97 -20.63
N LYS A 336 -0.75 8.14 -20.28
CA LYS A 336 -0.43 6.90 -20.99
C LYS A 336 -1.66 5.99 -21.15
N TYR A 337 -2.46 5.84 -20.11
CA TYR A 337 -3.64 4.98 -20.12
C TYR A 337 -4.82 5.51 -20.96
N LEU A 338 -4.74 6.77 -21.43
CA LEU A 338 -5.69 7.30 -22.42
C LEU A 338 -5.50 6.65 -23.79
N THR A 339 -4.29 6.23 -24.13
CA THR A 339 -3.91 5.73 -25.44
C THR A 339 -3.57 4.25 -25.46
N ASP A 340 -3.03 3.72 -24.37
CA ASP A 340 -2.66 2.31 -24.28
C ASP A 340 -3.91 1.41 -24.40
N ARG A 341 -3.75 0.32 -25.13
CA ARG A 341 -4.80 -0.69 -25.26
C ARG A 341 -4.76 -1.73 -24.14
N TRP A 342 -3.58 -2.04 -23.63
CA TRP A 342 -3.34 -3.13 -22.69
C TRP A 342 -2.74 -2.63 -21.39
N TYR A 343 -3.16 -3.23 -20.29
CA TYR A 343 -2.62 -3.00 -18.95
C TYR A 343 -2.08 -4.30 -18.36
N PRO A 344 -0.82 -4.35 -17.91
CA PRO A 344 -0.28 -5.52 -17.23
C PRO A 344 -0.80 -5.58 -15.78
N THR A 345 -1.32 -6.72 -15.36
CA THR A 345 -1.89 -6.92 -14.02
C THR A 345 -1.04 -7.78 -13.11
N ASN A 346 -0.21 -8.66 -13.68
CA ASN A 346 0.64 -9.57 -12.94
C ASN A 346 2.07 -9.54 -13.48
N PHE A 347 3.05 -9.69 -12.58
CA PHE A 347 4.47 -9.60 -12.91
C PHE A 347 5.26 -10.71 -12.21
N LYS A 348 6.33 -11.16 -12.85
CA LYS A 348 7.34 -12.04 -12.25
C LYS A 348 8.76 -11.56 -12.56
N PRO A 349 9.75 -11.94 -11.73
CA PRO A 349 11.15 -11.63 -12.01
C PRO A 349 11.59 -12.23 -13.36
N ASP A 350 12.36 -11.48 -14.11
CA ASP A 350 13.10 -11.99 -15.27
C ASP A 350 14.36 -12.72 -14.78
N MET A 351 14.28 -14.03 -14.67
CA MET A 351 15.38 -14.87 -14.18
C MET A 351 16.49 -15.05 -15.22
N GLU A 352 16.29 -14.61 -16.45
CA GLU A 352 17.30 -14.75 -17.53
C GLU A 352 18.23 -13.53 -17.62
N ASN A 353 17.77 -12.35 -17.13
CA ASN A 353 18.49 -11.09 -17.28
C ASN A 353 18.67 -10.36 -15.92
N PRO A 354 19.45 -10.93 -14.98
CA PRO A 354 19.74 -10.25 -13.72
C PRO A 354 20.66 -9.05 -13.94
N SER A 355 20.51 -8.03 -13.11
CA SER A 355 21.54 -7.02 -12.92
C SER A 355 22.66 -7.55 -12.01
N LYS A 356 23.83 -6.90 -12.04
CA LYS A 356 24.95 -7.26 -11.16
C LYS A 356 25.08 -6.20 -10.07
N ARG A 357 25.30 -6.66 -8.83
CA ARG A 357 25.52 -5.80 -7.68
C ARG A 357 26.73 -6.26 -6.87
N ASN A 358 27.61 -5.32 -6.49
CA ASN A 358 28.61 -5.58 -5.47
C ASN A 358 27.93 -5.61 -4.11
N PHE A 359 27.91 -6.78 -3.49
CA PHE A 359 27.24 -7.01 -2.22
C PHE A 359 28.25 -7.25 -1.10
N LYS A 360 28.07 -6.59 0.04
CA LYS A 360 28.89 -6.70 1.25
C LYS A 360 28.14 -7.56 2.27
N GLY A 361 28.54 -8.81 2.38
CA GLY A 361 27.96 -9.80 3.28
C GLY A 361 28.94 -10.32 4.31
N PHE A 362 28.54 -11.39 4.98
CA PHE A 362 29.35 -12.18 5.89
C PHE A 362 29.33 -13.63 5.45
N GLU A 363 30.49 -14.33 5.53
CA GLU A 363 30.54 -15.77 5.27
C GLU A 363 29.54 -16.50 6.19
N ALA A 364 28.95 -17.55 5.67
CA ALA A 364 28.00 -18.36 6.43
C ALA A 364 28.21 -19.84 6.20
N GLU A 365 27.88 -20.64 7.20
CA GLU A 365 27.95 -22.10 7.15
C GLU A 365 26.67 -22.74 7.69
N THR A 366 26.33 -23.90 7.22
CA THR A 366 25.26 -24.72 7.78
C THR A 366 25.82 -25.59 8.87
N VAL A 367 25.36 -25.41 10.11
CA VAL A 367 25.80 -26.15 11.30
C VAL A 367 24.65 -26.89 11.94
N THR A 368 24.96 -27.95 12.70
CA THR A 368 23.95 -28.62 13.51
C THR A 368 23.59 -27.75 14.71
N SER A 369 22.29 -27.50 14.90
CA SER A 369 21.77 -26.75 16.04
C SER A 369 21.92 -27.55 17.34
N GLU A 370 22.53 -26.95 18.34
CA GLU A 370 22.63 -27.52 19.69
C GLU A 370 21.27 -27.54 20.42
N VAL A 371 20.32 -26.72 19.96
CA VAL A 371 18.97 -26.60 20.57
C VAL A 371 18.01 -27.61 19.97
N THR A 372 17.96 -27.67 18.62
CA THR A 372 16.93 -28.46 17.91
C THR A 372 17.46 -29.75 17.31
N GLY A 373 18.78 -29.94 17.21
CA GLY A 373 19.42 -31.04 16.49
C GLY A 373 19.31 -30.97 14.96
N GLY A 374 18.56 -29.99 14.43
CA GLY A 374 18.42 -29.76 12.99
C GLY A 374 19.55 -28.93 12.40
N GLN A 375 19.55 -28.76 11.09
CA GLN A 375 20.50 -27.87 10.40
C GLN A 375 20.06 -26.42 10.53
N ARG A 376 21.00 -25.49 10.81
CA ARG A 376 20.77 -24.04 10.82
C ARG A 376 21.84 -23.29 10.06
N LEU A 377 21.48 -22.20 9.43
CA LEU A 377 22.42 -21.23 8.87
C LEU A 377 23.05 -20.39 10.01
N LYS A 378 24.38 -20.21 9.97
CA LYS A 378 25.12 -19.37 10.91
C LYS A 378 26.07 -18.46 10.15
N TYR A 379 25.89 -17.15 10.30
CA TYR A 379 26.79 -16.14 9.75
C TYR A 379 28.01 -15.93 10.65
N ASP A 380 29.14 -15.69 10.03
CA ASP A 380 30.42 -15.38 10.71
C ASP A 380 30.78 -13.90 10.44
N ARG A 381 30.48 -13.02 11.38
CA ARG A 381 30.74 -11.57 11.25
C ARG A 381 32.23 -11.21 11.24
N ASP A 382 33.09 -12.12 11.66
CA ASP A 382 34.56 -11.96 11.61
C ASP A 382 35.11 -12.24 10.20
N LYS A 383 34.27 -12.72 9.29
CA LYS A 383 34.59 -12.98 7.88
C LYS A 383 33.73 -12.16 6.92
N PRO A 384 33.93 -10.85 6.88
CA PRO A 384 33.23 -10.01 5.92
C PRO A 384 33.74 -10.24 4.49
N PHE A 385 32.86 -10.14 3.50
CA PHE A 385 33.23 -10.23 2.09
C PHE A 385 32.59 -9.11 1.26
N THR A 386 33.14 -8.90 0.07
CA THR A 386 32.48 -8.15 -1.01
C THR A 386 32.50 -9.03 -2.26
N LYS A 387 31.30 -9.41 -2.77
CA LYS A 387 31.15 -10.28 -3.93
C LYS A 387 30.19 -9.64 -4.94
N GLU A 388 30.43 -9.82 -6.23
CA GLU A 388 29.43 -9.53 -7.24
C GLU A 388 28.39 -10.64 -7.25
N ILE A 389 27.12 -10.24 -7.13
CA ILE A 389 25.99 -11.17 -7.09
C ILE A 389 24.94 -10.81 -8.15
N ASP A 390 24.07 -11.76 -8.47
CA ASP A 390 22.90 -11.56 -9.30
C ASP A 390 21.78 -10.88 -8.51
N TYR A 391 21.21 -9.82 -9.10
CA TYR A 391 20.04 -9.14 -8.56
C TYR A 391 18.95 -9.09 -9.63
N TYR A 392 17.82 -9.75 -9.34
CA TYR A 392 16.71 -9.88 -10.27
C TYR A 392 15.71 -8.73 -10.02
N ASP A 393 16.01 -7.56 -10.53
CA ASP A 393 15.21 -6.33 -10.42
C ASP A 393 14.37 -6.05 -11.67
N ASN A 394 14.61 -6.73 -12.79
CA ASN A 394 13.76 -6.67 -13.96
C ASN A 394 12.59 -7.64 -13.82
N PHE A 395 11.39 -7.15 -14.14
CA PHE A 395 10.17 -7.95 -14.10
C PHE A 395 9.46 -7.93 -15.45
N ILE A 396 8.89 -9.06 -15.81
CA ILE A 396 8.08 -9.24 -17.02
C ILE A 396 6.61 -9.41 -16.65
N ALA A 397 5.73 -8.82 -17.45
CA ALA A 397 4.29 -9.01 -17.29
C ALA A 397 3.89 -10.44 -17.65
N GLU A 398 3.22 -11.15 -16.74
CA GLU A 398 2.62 -12.47 -16.99
C GLU A 398 1.24 -12.35 -17.61
N ASP A 399 0.41 -11.45 -17.07
CA ASP A 399 -0.95 -11.22 -17.50
C ASP A 399 -1.18 -9.78 -17.90
N ARG A 400 -2.14 -9.59 -18.78
CA ARG A 400 -2.59 -8.26 -19.19
C ARG A 400 -4.06 -8.29 -19.57
N ILE A 401 -4.74 -7.18 -19.33
CA ILE A 401 -6.13 -6.96 -19.71
C ILE A 401 -6.22 -5.88 -20.78
N GLU A 402 -7.24 -5.96 -21.63
CA GLU A 402 -7.61 -4.83 -22.48
C GLU A 402 -8.27 -3.75 -21.60
N ILE A 403 -7.81 -2.50 -21.70
CA ILE A 403 -8.36 -1.39 -20.93
C ILE A 403 -9.77 -1.08 -21.45
N PRO A 404 -10.86 -1.23 -20.66
CA PRO A 404 -12.20 -0.87 -21.11
C PRO A 404 -12.37 0.65 -21.20
N ARG A 405 -13.37 1.10 -21.92
CA ARG A 405 -13.76 2.52 -21.97
C ARG A 405 -14.28 3.00 -20.60
N ALA A 406 -15.06 2.15 -19.95
CA ALA A 406 -15.65 2.43 -18.65
C ALA A 406 -16.03 1.11 -17.95
N TYR A 407 -16.32 1.20 -16.67
CA TYR A 407 -17.02 0.16 -15.92
C TYR A 407 -18.44 0.59 -15.59
N ILE A 408 -19.36 -0.37 -15.43
CA ILE A 408 -20.67 -0.14 -14.85
C ILE A 408 -20.78 -1.00 -13.61
N ILE A 409 -21.09 -0.35 -12.48
CA ILE A 409 -21.21 -0.99 -11.17
C ILE A 409 -22.64 -0.77 -10.67
N PRO A 410 -23.42 -1.87 -10.49
CA PRO A 410 -24.75 -1.76 -9.89
C PRO A 410 -24.67 -1.15 -8.48
N GLN A 411 -25.56 -0.24 -8.15
CA GLN A 411 -25.59 0.50 -6.88
C GLN A 411 -25.68 -0.38 -5.62
N GLY A 412 -26.08 -1.64 -5.77
CA GLY A 412 -26.08 -2.61 -4.67
C GLY A 412 -24.69 -2.96 -4.12
N TRP A 413 -23.64 -2.65 -4.86
CA TRP A 413 -22.23 -2.87 -4.45
C TRP A 413 -21.63 -1.63 -3.79
N TRP A 414 -22.40 -0.99 -2.92
CA TRP A 414 -22.05 0.27 -2.25
C TRP A 414 -20.72 0.19 -1.46
N ASN A 415 -20.37 -0.96 -0.91
CA ASN A 415 -19.09 -1.17 -0.22
C ASN A 415 -17.87 -1.01 -1.14
N VAL A 416 -18.01 -1.37 -2.43
CA VAL A 416 -16.97 -1.15 -3.45
C VAL A 416 -16.97 0.31 -3.88
N THR A 417 -18.14 0.89 -4.17
CA THR A 417 -18.24 2.27 -4.67
C THR A 417 -17.79 3.28 -3.63
N GLU A 418 -18.01 3.04 -2.33
CA GLU A 418 -17.45 3.84 -1.23
C GLU A 418 -15.92 3.90 -1.29
N LEU A 419 -15.24 2.77 -1.52
CA LEU A 419 -13.78 2.75 -1.65
C LEU A 419 -13.30 3.49 -2.91
N LEU A 420 -14.05 3.41 -4.00
CA LEU A 420 -13.75 4.19 -5.19
C LEU A 420 -13.85 5.70 -4.92
N GLU A 421 -14.91 6.15 -4.23
CA GLU A 421 -15.10 7.56 -3.84
C GLU A 421 -13.99 8.05 -2.91
N LEU A 422 -13.62 7.27 -1.90
CA LEU A 422 -12.50 7.57 -1.00
C LEU A 422 -11.16 7.71 -1.75
N ASN A 423 -11.05 7.08 -2.91
CA ASN A 423 -9.88 7.15 -3.79
C ASN A 423 -10.04 8.19 -4.92
N ASN A 424 -10.93 9.17 -4.74
CA ASN A 424 -11.19 10.27 -5.68
C ASN A 424 -11.61 9.81 -7.09
N ILE A 425 -12.18 8.61 -7.21
CA ILE A 425 -12.75 8.13 -8.48
C ILE A 425 -14.09 8.82 -8.74
N VAL A 426 -14.22 9.38 -9.93
CA VAL A 426 -15.47 10.02 -10.38
C VAL A 426 -16.47 8.93 -10.78
N LEU A 427 -17.59 8.89 -10.08
CA LEU A 427 -18.72 7.99 -10.31
C LEU A 427 -19.90 8.79 -10.91
N GLU A 428 -20.37 8.38 -12.09
CA GLU A 428 -21.48 9.05 -12.78
C GLU A 428 -22.74 8.16 -12.68
N PRO A 429 -23.75 8.52 -11.87
CA PRO A 429 -24.97 7.72 -11.80
C PRO A 429 -25.76 7.80 -13.12
N LEU A 430 -26.25 6.65 -13.60
CA LEU A 430 -27.11 6.61 -14.78
C LEU A 430 -28.40 7.40 -14.52
N PRO A 431 -28.80 8.31 -15.44
CA PRO A 431 -29.97 9.20 -15.22
C PRO A 431 -31.30 8.46 -15.35
N GLN A 432 -31.32 7.30 -16.01
CA GLN A 432 -32.52 6.50 -16.26
C GLN A 432 -32.15 5.04 -16.50
N ASP A 433 -33.15 4.16 -16.48
CA ASP A 433 -32.98 2.76 -16.88
C ASP A 433 -32.47 2.69 -18.33
N THR A 434 -31.38 1.97 -18.57
CA THR A 434 -30.69 1.96 -19.86
C THR A 434 -30.19 0.56 -20.20
N VAL A 435 -30.33 0.14 -21.45
CA VAL A 435 -29.70 -1.08 -21.97
C VAL A 435 -28.34 -0.70 -22.58
N ILE A 436 -27.28 -1.31 -22.11
CA ILE A 436 -25.91 -1.03 -22.57
C ILE A 436 -25.25 -2.33 -23.03
N LEU A 437 -24.55 -2.28 -24.15
CA LEU A 437 -23.70 -3.36 -24.62
C LEU A 437 -22.42 -3.37 -23.80
N VAL A 438 -22.18 -4.48 -23.10
CA VAL A 438 -21.05 -4.63 -22.16
C VAL A 438 -20.37 -5.97 -22.36
N GLU A 439 -19.11 -6.05 -21.96
CA GLU A 439 -18.42 -7.30 -21.71
C GLU A 439 -18.68 -7.72 -20.25
N SER A 440 -19.29 -8.89 -20.11
CA SER A 440 -19.61 -9.51 -18.83
C SER A 440 -18.61 -10.62 -18.52
N TYR A 441 -18.02 -10.59 -17.34
CA TYR A 441 -17.20 -11.70 -16.84
C TYR A 441 -18.03 -12.69 -16.03
N ARG A 442 -17.65 -13.96 -16.14
CA ARG A 442 -18.11 -15.04 -15.25
C ARG A 442 -16.90 -15.71 -14.64
N ILE A 443 -16.91 -15.85 -13.33
CA ILE A 443 -15.86 -16.57 -12.60
C ILE A 443 -15.88 -18.03 -13.05
N LYS A 444 -14.75 -18.51 -13.53
CA LYS A 444 -14.60 -19.87 -14.05
C LYS A 444 -13.93 -20.77 -13.03
N ASP A 445 -12.87 -20.26 -12.41
CA ASP A 445 -12.08 -20.99 -11.43
C ASP A 445 -11.33 -20.00 -10.53
N PHE A 446 -11.01 -20.42 -9.30
CA PHE A 446 -10.19 -19.69 -8.34
C PHE A 446 -9.77 -20.61 -7.20
N GLU A 447 -8.70 -20.26 -6.52
CA GLU A 447 -8.29 -20.90 -5.28
C GLU A 447 -8.62 -19.99 -4.10
N THR A 448 -8.98 -20.57 -2.95
CA THR A 448 -9.20 -19.82 -1.71
C THR A 448 -8.17 -20.25 -0.67
N SER A 449 -7.60 -19.30 0.06
CA SER A 449 -6.65 -19.57 1.14
C SER A 449 -7.32 -20.43 2.24
N GLU A 450 -6.61 -21.45 2.72
CA GLU A 450 -7.13 -22.34 3.79
C GLU A 450 -7.17 -21.67 5.16
N ARG A 451 -6.39 -20.61 5.35
CA ARG A 451 -6.30 -19.85 6.60
C ARG A 451 -6.62 -18.40 6.34
N ALA A 452 -7.22 -17.75 7.33
CA ALA A 452 -7.45 -16.32 7.28
C ALA A 452 -6.11 -15.56 7.19
N TYR A 453 -6.07 -14.57 6.31
CA TYR A 453 -4.97 -13.64 6.12
C TYR A 453 -5.54 -12.22 6.19
N GLU A 454 -5.11 -11.46 7.19
CA GLU A 454 -5.59 -10.09 7.41
C GLU A 454 -7.13 -9.96 7.36
N GLY A 455 -7.81 -10.86 8.07
CA GLY A 455 -9.27 -10.88 8.18
C GLY A 455 -10.02 -11.55 7.03
N HIS A 456 -9.35 -12.01 5.98
CA HIS A 456 -9.95 -12.57 4.76
C HIS A 456 -9.44 -13.99 4.45
N TYR A 457 -10.28 -14.78 3.80
CA TYR A 457 -9.88 -16.01 3.11
C TYR A 457 -9.65 -15.66 1.63
N MET A 458 -8.52 -15.00 1.35
CA MET A 458 -8.22 -14.47 0.01
C MET A 458 -8.37 -15.50 -1.10
N HIS A 459 -8.92 -15.05 -2.23
CA HIS A 459 -8.83 -15.77 -3.50
C HIS A 459 -7.53 -15.45 -4.24
N LYS A 460 -7.12 -16.36 -5.11
CA LYS A 460 -5.96 -16.24 -5.98
C LYS A 460 -6.14 -17.11 -7.22
N ASN A 461 -5.30 -16.92 -8.23
CA ASN A 461 -5.33 -17.68 -9.48
C ASN A 461 -6.70 -17.61 -10.17
N THR A 462 -7.39 -16.48 -10.01
CA THR A 462 -8.74 -16.28 -10.51
C THR A 462 -8.77 -16.29 -12.03
N GLN A 463 -9.63 -17.12 -12.59
CA GLN A 463 -9.87 -17.24 -14.02
C GLN A 463 -11.31 -16.82 -14.36
N VAL A 464 -11.47 -16.17 -15.50
CA VAL A 464 -12.78 -15.72 -15.98
C VAL A 464 -13.04 -16.19 -17.41
N SER A 465 -14.30 -16.29 -17.75
CA SER A 465 -14.75 -16.28 -19.14
C SER A 465 -15.48 -14.97 -19.40
N SER A 466 -15.38 -14.45 -20.63
CA SER A 466 -16.07 -13.21 -21.02
C SER A 466 -17.08 -13.47 -22.13
N ARG A 467 -18.12 -12.65 -22.17
CA ARG A 467 -19.04 -12.56 -23.31
C ARG A 467 -19.56 -11.13 -23.46
N ILE A 468 -19.93 -10.79 -24.68
CA ILE A 468 -20.58 -9.50 -24.98
C ILE A 468 -22.09 -9.68 -24.84
N ASP A 469 -22.69 -8.87 -23.98
CA ASP A 469 -24.13 -8.92 -23.65
C ASP A 469 -24.76 -7.52 -23.71
N SER A 470 -26.04 -7.48 -24.05
CA SER A 470 -26.89 -6.31 -23.83
C SER A 470 -27.57 -6.44 -22.45
N VAL A 471 -27.11 -5.64 -21.48
CA VAL A 471 -27.56 -5.73 -20.08
C VAL A 471 -28.41 -4.50 -19.75
N GLN A 472 -29.53 -4.74 -19.07
CA GLN A 472 -30.40 -3.70 -18.51
C GLN A 472 -29.80 -3.20 -17.19
N PHE A 473 -29.42 -1.95 -17.15
CA PHE A 473 -29.02 -1.24 -15.94
C PHE A 473 -30.14 -0.33 -15.45
N ARG A 474 -30.12 -0.04 -14.16
CA ARG A 474 -31.14 0.79 -13.50
C ARG A 474 -30.66 2.23 -13.37
N LYS A 475 -31.60 3.15 -13.26
CA LYS A 475 -31.33 4.51 -12.81
C LYS A 475 -30.56 4.46 -11.49
N GLY A 476 -29.42 5.15 -11.40
CA GLY A 476 -28.56 5.19 -10.22
C GLY A 476 -27.42 4.17 -10.23
N ASP A 477 -27.40 3.17 -11.13
CA ASP A 477 -26.22 2.37 -11.36
C ASP A 477 -25.07 3.27 -11.86
N LEU A 478 -23.83 2.95 -11.48
CA LEU A 478 -22.71 3.87 -11.65
C LEU A 478 -21.91 3.57 -12.91
N TYR A 479 -21.80 4.58 -13.76
CA TYR A 479 -20.91 4.58 -14.92
C TYR A 479 -19.56 5.21 -14.51
N VAL A 480 -18.49 4.44 -14.60
CA VAL A 480 -17.15 4.83 -14.11
C VAL A 480 -16.19 4.83 -15.29
N LYS A 481 -15.86 6.01 -15.79
CA LYS A 481 -14.89 6.15 -16.90
C LYS A 481 -13.53 5.66 -16.48
N THR A 482 -12.88 4.82 -17.28
CA THR A 482 -11.51 4.38 -16.99
C THR A 482 -10.51 5.52 -17.14
N PHE A 483 -10.78 6.45 -18.06
CA PHE A 483 -9.88 7.57 -18.37
C PHE A 483 -10.07 8.73 -17.40
N GLN A 484 -9.51 8.57 -16.20
CA GLN A 484 -9.49 9.57 -15.13
C GLN A 484 -8.22 9.38 -14.28
N ASP A 485 -7.95 10.31 -13.38
CA ASP A 485 -6.95 10.07 -12.34
C ASP A 485 -7.37 8.84 -11.54
N GLY A 486 -6.41 7.96 -11.20
CA GLY A 486 -6.73 6.68 -10.58
C GLY A 486 -7.15 5.56 -11.58
N ALA A 487 -6.93 5.73 -12.88
CA ALA A 487 -7.19 4.67 -13.88
C ALA A 487 -6.55 3.33 -13.48
N ARG A 488 -5.31 3.34 -12.98
CA ARG A 488 -4.63 2.13 -12.51
C ARG A 488 -5.31 1.53 -11.28
N TYR A 489 -5.81 2.35 -10.36
CA TYR A 489 -6.56 1.88 -9.20
C TYR A 489 -7.81 1.11 -9.65
N LEU A 490 -8.56 1.64 -10.63
CA LEU A 490 -9.70 0.93 -11.22
C LEU A 490 -9.29 -0.42 -11.84
N LEU A 491 -8.21 -0.43 -12.63
CA LEU A 491 -7.74 -1.64 -13.32
C LEU A 491 -7.21 -2.71 -12.36
N GLU A 492 -6.57 -2.32 -11.27
CA GLU A 492 -6.02 -3.27 -10.28
C GLU A 492 -7.08 -3.76 -9.26
N THR A 493 -8.17 -3.01 -9.06
CA THR A 493 -9.20 -3.38 -8.07
C THR A 493 -10.44 -4.01 -8.68
N LEU A 494 -10.87 -3.56 -9.87
CA LEU A 494 -12.11 -4.02 -10.50
C LEU A 494 -11.91 -5.21 -11.45
N GLU A 495 -10.69 -5.49 -11.88
CA GLU A 495 -10.40 -6.67 -12.72
C GLU A 495 -10.15 -7.89 -11.82
N PRO A 496 -11.01 -8.93 -11.86
CA PRO A 496 -10.97 -10.01 -10.88
C PRO A 496 -9.70 -10.87 -10.96
N THR A 497 -8.97 -10.82 -12.07
CA THR A 497 -7.70 -11.54 -12.27
C THR A 497 -6.50 -10.81 -11.69
N ALA A 498 -6.63 -9.54 -11.32
CA ALA A 498 -5.54 -8.79 -10.69
C ALA A 498 -5.25 -9.31 -9.27
N PRO A 499 -3.98 -9.40 -8.84
CA PRO A 499 -3.59 -10.05 -7.58
C PRO A 499 -4.28 -9.49 -6.33
N ASP A 500 -4.48 -8.17 -6.28
CA ASP A 500 -5.13 -7.46 -5.17
C ASP A 500 -6.52 -6.92 -5.52
N SER A 501 -7.22 -7.57 -6.47
CA SER A 501 -8.57 -7.18 -6.84
C SER A 501 -9.56 -7.28 -5.67
N PHE A 502 -10.62 -6.50 -5.71
CA PHE A 502 -11.72 -6.63 -4.75
C PHE A 502 -12.36 -8.03 -4.77
N PHE A 503 -12.33 -8.75 -5.91
CA PHE A 503 -12.74 -10.15 -5.93
C PHE A 503 -11.81 -11.01 -5.06
N ASN A 504 -10.51 -10.89 -5.23
CA ASN A 504 -9.54 -11.67 -4.47
C ASN A 504 -9.56 -11.34 -2.96
N TRP A 505 -10.03 -10.14 -2.59
CA TRP A 505 -10.28 -9.72 -1.21
C TRP A 505 -11.72 -9.98 -0.73
N ASN A 506 -12.48 -10.90 -1.38
CA ASN A 506 -13.80 -11.40 -0.97
C ASN A 506 -14.96 -10.38 -1.01
N PHE A 507 -14.80 -9.22 -1.64
CA PHE A 507 -15.87 -8.22 -1.71
C PHE A 507 -17.11 -8.71 -2.48
N PHE A 508 -16.94 -9.71 -3.35
CA PHE A 508 -17.98 -10.21 -4.24
C PHE A 508 -18.41 -11.66 -3.94
N ASP A 509 -18.02 -12.27 -2.84
CA ASP A 509 -18.33 -13.65 -2.47
C ASP A 509 -19.81 -14.06 -2.57
N PRO A 510 -20.81 -13.17 -2.33
CA PRO A 510 -22.20 -13.51 -2.54
C PRO A 510 -22.56 -14.06 -3.93
N ILE A 511 -21.76 -13.72 -4.98
CA ILE A 511 -21.99 -14.26 -6.35
C ILE A 511 -21.61 -15.74 -6.50
N LEU A 512 -20.79 -16.26 -5.58
CA LEU A 512 -20.30 -17.63 -5.60
C LEU A 512 -21.37 -18.63 -5.19
N GLN A 513 -22.48 -18.16 -4.65
CA GLN A 513 -23.59 -18.99 -4.17
C GLN A 513 -24.82 -18.85 -5.04
N LYS A 514 -25.43 -19.96 -5.39
CA LYS A 514 -26.80 -19.98 -5.90
C LYS A 514 -27.79 -19.66 -4.80
N LYS A 515 -28.86 -18.97 -5.13
CA LYS A 515 -29.97 -18.65 -4.20
C LYS A 515 -31.14 -19.61 -4.38
N GLU A 516 -31.43 -20.05 -5.61
CA GLU A 516 -32.51 -20.95 -5.92
C GLU A 516 -31.99 -22.34 -6.34
N GLY A 517 -32.75 -23.36 -6.02
CA GLY A 517 -32.44 -24.74 -6.32
C GLY A 517 -33.57 -25.44 -7.07
N PHE A 518 -33.59 -26.74 -6.97
CA PHE A 518 -34.65 -27.58 -7.52
C PHE A 518 -34.95 -28.76 -6.57
N SER A 519 -36.19 -29.23 -6.58
CA SER A 519 -36.56 -30.50 -5.98
C SER A 519 -36.32 -31.62 -6.98
N THR A 520 -35.55 -32.63 -6.61
CA THR A 520 -35.14 -33.71 -7.50
C THR A 520 -36.32 -34.41 -8.16
N TYR A 521 -37.35 -34.77 -7.36
CA TYR A 521 -38.53 -35.51 -7.85
C TYR A 521 -39.38 -34.69 -8.85
N VAL A 522 -39.37 -33.36 -8.77
CA VAL A 522 -40.10 -32.49 -9.71
C VAL A 522 -39.25 -32.22 -10.95
N PHE A 523 -37.94 -31.93 -10.76
CA PHE A 523 -37.06 -31.60 -11.87
C PHE A 523 -36.75 -32.79 -12.78
N GLU A 524 -36.91 -34.05 -12.30
CA GLU A 524 -36.71 -35.26 -13.08
C GLU A 524 -37.53 -35.27 -14.38
N ASP A 525 -38.82 -34.91 -14.31
CA ASP A 525 -39.67 -34.83 -15.48
C ASP A 525 -39.24 -33.71 -16.46
N THR A 526 -38.77 -32.58 -15.92
CA THR A 526 -38.21 -31.49 -16.72
C THR A 526 -36.92 -31.93 -17.41
N ALA A 527 -36.03 -32.58 -16.69
CA ALA A 527 -34.77 -33.12 -17.19
C ALA A 527 -34.98 -34.12 -18.32
N LYS A 528 -35.94 -35.08 -18.13
CA LYS A 528 -36.34 -36.01 -19.15
C LYS A 528 -36.84 -35.31 -20.41
N THR A 529 -37.65 -34.30 -20.25
CA THR A 529 -38.17 -33.48 -21.37
C THR A 529 -37.05 -32.79 -22.11
N MET A 530 -36.10 -32.19 -21.39
CA MET A 530 -34.92 -31.51 -21.97
C MET A 530 -34.08 -32.50 -22.82
N LEU A 531 -33.78 -33.68 -22.28
CA LEU A 531 -32.99 -34.69 -23.00
C LEU A 531 -33.73 -35.23 -24.23
N ASN A 532 -35.05 -35.34 -24.19
CA ASN A 532 -35.85 -35.77 -25.34
C ASN A 532 -35.94 -34.72 -26.45
N GLN A 533 -35.94 -33.45 -26.09
CA GLN A 533 -36.04 -32.32 -27.03
C GLN A 533 -34.69 -31.87 -27.58
N ASN A 534 -33.57 -32.24 -26.95
CA ASN A 534 -32.23 -31.85 -27.35
C ASN A 534 -31.30 -33.08 -27.45
N PRO A 535 -31.16 -33.67 -28.67
CA PRO A 535 -30.30 -34.84 -28.89
C PRO A 535 -28.82 -34.58 -28.55
N GLU A 536 -28.29 -33.37 -28.81
CA GLU A 536 -26.92 -33.03 -28.50
C GLU A 536 -26.67 -33.00 -26.99
N LEU A 537 -27.58 -32.39 -26.22
CA LEU A 537 -27.52 -32.39 -24.77
C LEU A 537 -27.61 -33.83 -24.20
N LYS A 538 -28.41 -34.68 -24.83
CA LYS A 538 -28.53 -36.09 -24.44
C LYS A 538 -27.23 -36.84 -24.67
N GLU A 539 -26.59 -36.65 -25.82
CA GLU A 539 -25.31 -37.28 -26.14
C GLU A 539 -24.20 -36.81 -25.17
N GLU A 540 -24.11 -35.50 -24.91
CA GLU A 540 -23.17 -34.92 -23.92
C GLU A 540 -23.39 -35.49 -22.51
N PHE A 541 -24.66 -35.67 -22.09
CA PHE A 541 -25.02 -36.24 -20.81
C PHE A 541 -24.60 -37.71 -20.69
N GLU A 542 -24.89 -38.53 -21.72
CA GLU A 542 -24.52 -39.94 -21.73
C GLU A 542 -22.99 -40.13 -21.87
N GLU A 543 -22.31 -39.28 -22.60
CA GLU A 543 -20.85 -39.30 -22.69
C GLU A 543 -20.20 -38.96 -21.35
N LYS A 544 -20.73 -37.95 -20.63
CA LYS A 544 -20.26 -37.59 -19.29
C LYS A 544 -20.46 -38.73 -18.30
N LYS A 545 -21.60 -39.43 -18.33
CA LYS A 545 -21.83 -40.61 -17.51
C LYS A 545 -20.81 -41.71 -17.77
N ARG A 546 -20.53 -42.00 -19.04
CA ARG A 546 -19.52 -43.01 -19.42
C ARG A 546 -18.10 -42.64 -18.97
N ARG A 547 -17.77 -41.37 -18.99
CA ARG A 547 -16.43 -40.88 -18.68
C ARG A 547 -16.15 -40.72 -17.19
N GLU A 548 -17.17 -40.43 -16.40
CA GLU A 548 -17.07 -40.06 -14.99
C GLU A 548 -17.89 -41.00 -14.10
N PRO A 549 -17.30 -42.08 -13.54
CA PRO A 549 -18.03 -43.08 -12.71
C PRO A 549 -18.73 -42.48 -11.47
N GLU A 550 -18.14 -41.44 -10.87
CA GLU A 550 -18.78 -40.74 -9.74
C GLU A 550 -20.05 -40.01 -10.18
N PHE A 551 -20.04 -39.43 -11.36
CA PHE A 551 -21.20 -38.75 -11.94
C PHE A 551 -22.28 -39.79 -12.33
N GLU A 552 -21.89 -40.92 -12.91
CA GLU A 552 -22.82 -42.02 -13.27
C GLU A 552 -23.57 -42.55 -12.05
N ASN A 553 -22.90 -42.65 -10.91
CA ASN A 553 -23.49 -43.23 -9.68
C ASN A 553 -24.14 -42.17 -8.76
N ASN A 554 -24.25 -40.91 -9.20
CA ASN A 554 -24.82 -39.84 -8.39
C ASN A 554 -25.95 -39.11 -9.13
N SER A 555 -27.20 -39.56 -8.87
CA SER A 555 -28.39 -38.98 -9.50
C SER A 555 -28.57 -37.48 -9.23
N TYR A 556 -28.21 -36.99 -8.03
CA TYR A 556 -28.28 -35.56 -7.73
C TYR A 556 -27.28 -34.75 -8.58
N SER A 557 -26.06 -35.25 -8.75
CA SER A 557 -25.05 -34.61 -9.62
C SER A 557 -25.49 -34.56 -11.07
N GLN A 558 -26.18 -35.63 -11.54
CA GLN A 558 -26.75 -35.68 -12.89
C GLN A 558 -27.85 -34.63 -13.09
N LEU A 559 -28.83 -34.58 -12.18
CA LEU A 559 -29.90 -33.58 -12.24
C LEU A 559 -29.36 -32.14 -12.07
N ARG A 560 -28.37 -31.94 -11.19
CA ARG A 560 -27.69 -30.65 -11.02
C ARG A 560 -27.01 -30.19 -12.31
N TRP A 561 -26.35 -31.10 -13.02
CA TRP A 561 -25.70 -30.78 -14.29
C TRP A 561 -26.74 -30.40 -15.36
N LEU A 562 -27.86 -31.11 -15.46
CA LEU A 562 -28.97 -30.77 -16.35
C LEU A 562 -29.65 -29.46 -15.95
N HIS A 563 -29.80 -29.20 -14.65
CA HIS A 563 -30.34 -27.95 -14.14
C HIS A 563 -29.44 -26.76 -14.55
N GLN A 564 -28.10 -26.91 -14.48
CA GLN A 564 -27.14 -25.88 -14.92
C GLN A 564 -27.28 -25.53 -16.42
N LYS A 565 -27.79 -26.46 -17.23
CA LYS A 565 -28.02 -26.27 -18.67
C LYS A 565 -29.49 -25.91 -19.00
N SER A 566 -30.32 -25.76 -17.99
CA SER A 566 -31.74 -25.42 -18.15
C SER A 566 -31.95 -23.89 -18.13
N LYS A 567 -33.11 -23.48 -18.65
CA LYS A 567 -33.59 -22.09 -18.52
C LYS A 567 -33.87 -21.64 -17.08
N HIS A 568 -33.88 -22.61 -16.13
CA HIS A 568 -34.16 -22.36 -14.71
C HIS A 568 -32.89 -22.09 -13.91
N TYR A 569 -31.73 -22.20 -14.54
CA TYR A 569 -30.49 -21.89 -13.85
C TYR A 569 -30.32 -20.38 -13.66
N GLU A 570 -29.89 -19.97 -12.47
CA GLU A 570 -29.66 -18.55 -12.15
C GLU A 570 -28.56 -17.96 -13.04
N GLU A 571 -28.93 -17.06 -13.90
CA GLU A 571 -27.97 -16.36 -14.77
C GLU A 571 -26.95 -15.55 -13.98
N ALA A 572 -27.34 -15.05 -12.80
CA ALA A 572 -26.48 -14.25 -11.93
C ALA A 572 -25.41 -15.05 -11.18
N HIS A 573 -25.54 -16.40 -11.09
CA HIS A 573 -24.56 -17.24 -10.41
C HIS A 573 -23.20 -17.16 -11.11
N LEU A 574 -22.14 -16.85 -10.35
CA LEU A 574 -20.76 -16.65 -10.81
C LEU A 574 -20.60 -15.47 -11.79
N ARG A 575 -21.64 -14.70 -12.13
CA ARG A 575 -21.51 -13.51 -12.95
C ARG A 575 -20.86 -12.42 -12.11
N TYR A 576 -19.71 -11.95 -12.58
CA TYR A 576 -19.00 -10.86 -11.93
C TYR A 576 -19.82 -9.58 -12.05
N PRO A 577 -20.06 -8.83 -10.96
CA PRO A 577 -21.03 -7.75 -10.98
C PRO A 577 -20.47 -6.40 -11.41
N VAL A 578 -19.24 -6.35 -11.91
CA VAL A 578 -18.65 -5.19 -12.55
C VAL A 578 -18.61 -5.44 -14.05
N PHE A 579 -19.29 -4.61 -14.81
CA PHE A 579 -19.43 -4.78 -16.24
C PHE A 579 -18.49 -3.82 -16.99
N ARG A 580 -17.86 -4.30 -18.05
CA ARG A 580 -16.90 -3.54 -18.83
C ARG A 580 -17.55 -2.99 -20.08
N VAL A 581 -17.47 -1.68 -20.31
CA VAL A 581 -17.89 -1.06 -21.59
C VAL A 581 -16.73 -1.15 -22.56
N PRO A 582 -16.84 -1.91 -23.67
CA PRO A 582 -15.76 -2.02 -24.64
C PRO A 582 -15.33 -0.66 -25.22
N ARG A 583 -14.10 -0.58 -25.70
CA ARG A 583 -13.57 0.60 -26.41
C ARG A 583 -14.28 0.88 -27.72
#